data_535f2dae2d243723b6e44739fc93581c
#
_entry.id   535f2dae2d243723b6e44739fc93581c
#
_cell.length_a   1.000
_cell.length_b   1.000
_cell.length_c   1.000
_cell.angle_alpha   90.00
_cell.angle_beta   90.00
_cell.angle_gamma   90.00
#
_symmetry.space_group_name_H-M   'P 1'
#
loop_
_entity.id
_entity.type
_entity.pdbx_description
1 polymer ?
#
loop_
_entity_poly.entity_id
_entity_poly.type
_entity_poly.pdbx_seq_one_letter_code
_entity_poly.pdbx_strand_id
1 'polypeptide(L)'
;MEMRKATAQDIKAVYRLLCELEHMILPFDAFHEVYNGNLYDPLIHYYVCEIESCVIAFASLHIQPLLHHCAHIAEIQEIIVQSEHQGNGIGQLLFQRLEAIAREAGCEWMEVCCNQKNTPALRFYESRGMKNTHNKLTFPLL
;
A
#
# COMPACT_ATOMS: atom_id res chain seq x y z
N MET A 1 -0.40 -11.29 16.57
CA MET A 1 -0.20 -10.50 15.34
C MET A 1 0.25 -9.09 15.70
N GLU A 2 1.30 -8.64 15.06
CA GLU A 2 1.83 -7.30 15.28
C GLU A 2 1.81 -6.51 13.97
N MET A 3 1.30 -5.29 14.03
CA MET A 3 1.35 -4.33 12.92
C MET A 3 2.36 -3.25 13.27
N ARG A 4 3.39 -3.08 12.47
CA ARG A 4 4.49 -2.15 12.74
C ARG A 4 5.02 -1.51 11.46
N LYS A 5 5.82 -0.46 11.63
CA LYS A 5 6.55 0.11 10.50
C LYS A 5 7.51 -0.92 9.91
N ALA A 6 7.60 -0.95 8.59
CA ALA A 6 8.59 -1.77 7.90
C ALA A 6 10.00 -1.23 8.15
N THR A 7 10.97 -2.12 8.14
CA THR A 7 12.39 -1.78 8.28
C THR A 7 13.18 -2.30 7.09
N ALA A 8 14.47 -1.95 7.02
CA ALA A 8 15.35 -2.43 5.96
C ALA A 8 15.44 -3.97 5.93
N GLN A 9 15.30 -4.63 7.09
CA GLN A 9 15.36 -6.09 7.19
C GLN A 9 14.14 -6.78 6.60
N ASP A 10 13.04 -6.07 6.40
CA ASP A 10 11.80 -6.65 5.86
C ASP A 10 11.80 -6.78 4.34
N ILE A 11 12.83 -6.29 3.65
CA ILE A 11 12.82 -6.14 2.19
C ILE A 11 12.49 -7.44 1.45
N LYS A 12 13.07 -8.58 1.88
CA LYS A 12 12.82 -9.85 1.19
C LYS A 12 11.40 -10.33 1.34
N ALA A 13 10.82 -10.16 2.53
CA ALA A 13 9.43 -10.53 2.80
C ALA A 13 8.48 -9.64 1.99
N VAL A 14 8.72 -8.33 2.01
CA VAL A 14 7.93 -7.37 1.24
C VAL A 14 8.05 -7.65 -0.26
N TYR A 15 9.26 -7.93 -0.74
CA TYR A 15 9.48 -8.29 -2.15
C TYR A 15 8.63 -9.50 -2.57
N ARG A 16 8.62 -10.56 -1.76
CA ARG A 16 7.79 -11.74 -2.06
C ARG A 16 6.30 -11.38 -2.13
N LEU A 17 5.83 -10.56 -1.20
CA LEU A 17 4.43 -10.12 -1.18
C LEU A 17 4.09 -9.29 -2.43
N LEU A 18 4.97 -8.39 -2.84
CA LEU A 18 4.75 -7.57 -4.03
C LEU A 18 4.79 -8.40 -5.32
N CYS A 19 5.66 -9.40 -5.40
CA CYS A 19 5.65 -10.34 -6.53
C CYS A 19 4.32 -11.09 -6.60
N GLU A 20 3.76 -11.50 -5.46
CA GLU A 20 2.45 -12.13 -5.39
C GLU A 20 1.35 -11.17 -5.85
N LEU A 21 1.37 -9.92 -5.37
CA LEU A 21 0.38 -8.90 -5.75
C LEU A 21 0.37 -8.63 -7.25
N GLU A 22 1.55 -8.52 -7.87
CA GLU A 22 1.70 -8.20 -9.28
C GLU A 22 1.66 -9.44 -10.19
N HIS A 23 1.59 -10.64 -9.61
CA HIS A 23 1.60 -11.92 -10.34
C HIS A 23 2.82 -12.04 -11.26
N MET A 24 3.98 -11.56 -10.83
CA MET A 24 5.22 -11.64 -11.59
C MET A 24 6.43 -11.54 -10.67
N ILE A 25 7.58 -11.99 -11.17
CA ILE A 25 8.86 -11.83 -10.48
C ILE A 25 9.39 -10.43 -10.82
N LEU A 26 9.38 -9.54 -9.84
CA LEU A 26 9.87 -8.17 -10.01
C LEU A 26 11.41 -8.15 -10.05
N PRO A 27 12.04 -7.20 -10.77
CA PRO A 27 13.50 -7.08 -10.77
C PRO A 27 14.00 -6.66 -9.38
N PHE A 28 14.72 -7.55 -8.70
CA PHE A 28 15.07 -7.36 -7.29
C PHE A 28 15.94 -6.14 -7.05
N ASP A 29 16.96 -5.90 -7.90
CA ASP A 29 17.87 -4.76 -7.68
C ASP A 29 17.14 -3.43 -7.78
N ALA A 30 16.25 -3.29 -8.76
CA ALA A 30 15.42 -2.09 -8.89
C ALA A 30 14.45 -1.96 -7.71
N PHE A 31 13.83 -3.06 -7.30
CA PHE A 31 12.96 -3.08 -6.12
C PHE A 31 13.70 -2.63 -4.86
N HIS A 32 14.90 -3.16 -4.65
CA HIS A 32 15.75 -2.84 -3.51
C HIS A 32 16.07 -1.34 -3.46
N GLU A 33 16.44 -0.75 -4.60
CA GLU A 33 16.76 0.68 -4.70
C GLU A 33 15.53 1.54 -4.33
N VAL A 34 14.37 1.24 -4.91
CA VAL A 34 13.14 1.98 -4.64
C VAL A 34 12.70 1.81 -3.18
N TYR A 35 12.71 0.58 -2.67
CA TYR A 35 12.32 0.31 -1.30
C TYR A 35 13.18 1.09 -0.30
N ASN A 36 14.48 1.01 -0.43
CA ASN A 36 15.39 1.69 0.50
C ASN A 36 15.29 3.22 0.39
N GLY A 37 15.13 3.75 -0.81
CA GLY A 37 14.94 5.19 -1.00
C GLY A 37 13.67 5.68 -0.33
N ASN A 38 12.57 4.94 -0.52
CA ASN A 38 11.27 5.31 0.05
C ASN A 38 11.21 5.13 1.56
N LEU A 39 11.95 4.17 2.10
CA LEU A 39 11.91 3.85 3.53
C LEU A 39 12.28 5.04 4.42
N TYR A 40 13.13 5.93 3.92
CA TYR A 40 13.61 7.10 4.65
C TYR A 40 12.89 8.40 4.26
N ASP A 41 11.90 8.32 3.35
CA ASP A 41 11.12 9.49 2.95
C ASP A 41 10.01 9.73 3.98
N PRO A 42 9.94 10.92 4.62
CA PRO A 42 8.91 11.17 5.64
C PRO A 42 7.48 11.22 5.09
N LEU A 43 7.30 11.33 3.77
CA LEU A 43 5.99 11.35 3.13
C LEU A 43 5.54 9.96 2.65
N ILE A 44 6.36 8.93 2.86
CA ILE A 44 6.05 7.56 2.45
C ILE A 44 6.04 6.67 3.68
N HIS A 45 4.96 5.91 3.85
CA HIS A 45 4.74 5.07 5.01
C HIS A 45 4.59 3.62 4.60
N TYR A 46 5.49 2.77 5.08
CA TYR A 46 5.49 1.33 4.86
C TYR A 46 5.16 0.62 6.17
N TYR A 47 4.14 -0.23 6.13
CA TYR A 47 3.70 -1.03 7.28
C TYR A 47 3.62 -2.50 6.93
N VAL A 48 3.97 -3.33 7.90
CA VAL A 48 3.89 -4.79 7.79
C VAL A 48 3.07 -5.36 8.92
N CYS A 49 2.45 -6.52 8.67
CA CYS A 49 1.86 -7.35 9.71
C CYS A 49 2.72 -8.59 9.89
N GLU A 50 3.01 -8.92 11.13
CA GLU A 50 3.88 -10.01 11.51
C GLU A 50 3.13 -11.00 12.40
N ILE A 51 3.21 -12.28 12.08
CA ILE A 51 2.67 -13.38 12.88
C ILE A 51 3.82 -14.36 13.11
N GLU A 52 4.12 -14.66 14.39
CA GLU A 52 5.19 -15.59 14.76
C GLU A 52 6.51 -15.28 14.03
N SER A 53 6.90 -14.00 14.05
CA SER A 53 8.11 -13.48 13.42
C SER A 53 8.14 -13.58 11.89
N CYS A 54 7.00 -13.89 11.25
CA CYS A 54 6.86 -13.91 9.79
C CYS A 54 6.03 -12.73 9.32
N VAL A 55 6.56 -11.95 8.39
CA VAL A 55 5.81 -10.87 7.73
C VAL A 55 4.85 -11.49 6.72
N ILE A 56 3.54 -11.30 6.94
CA ILE A 56 2.49 -11.91 6.13
C ILE A 56 1.63 -10.88 5.38
N ALA A 57 1.86 -9.61 5.60
CA ALA A 57 1.11 -8.56 4.92
C ALA A 57 1.91 -7.27 4.86
N PHE A 58 1.62 -6.44 3.86
CA PHE A 58 2.30 -5.17 3.63
C PHE A 58 1.30 -4.14 3.13
N ALA A 59 1.51 -2.89 3.52
CA ALA A 59 0.75 -1.76 3.00
C ALA A 59 1.65 -0.53 2.86
N SER A 60 1.37 0.29 1.85
CA SER A 60 2.10 1.53 1.63
C SER A 60 1.16 2.70 1.38
N LEU A 61 1.55 3.87 1.91
CA LEU A 61 0.83 5.12 1.76
C LEU A 61 1.81 6.21 1.36
N HIS A 62 1.50 6.93 0.28
CA HIS A 62 2.27 8.09 -0.17
C HIS A 62 1.48 9.36 0.10
N ILE A 63 2.11 10.34 0.75
CA ILE A 63 1.48 11.63 1.03
C ILE A 63 2.02 12.65 0.04
N GLN A 64 1.12 13.39 -0.63
CA GLN A 64 1.47 14.30 -1.70
C GLN A 64 0.79 15.65 -1.47
N PRO A 65 1.54 16.76 -1.53
CA PRO A 65 0.94 18.10 -1.57
C PRO A 65 0.51 18.40 -3.01
N LEU A 66 -0.79 18.47 -3.25
CA LEU A 66 -1.34 18.65 -4.61
C LEU A 66 -2.04 20.01 -4.76
N LEU A 67 -1.66 20.75 -5.79
CA LEU A 67 -2.14 22.09 -6.03
C LEU A 67 -3.66 22.15 -6.20
N HIS A 68 -4.24 21.24 -6.99
CA HIS A 68 -5.68 21.26 -7.26
C HIS A 68 -6.54 20.87 -6.07
N HIS A 69 -5.96 20.26 -5.04
CA HIS A 69 -6.63 19.98 -3.78
C HIS A 69 -6.35 21.06 -2.73
N CYS A 70 -5.34 21.92 -2.96
CA CYS A 70 -4.87 22.90 -1.96
C CYS A 70 -4.56 22.24 -0.61
N ALA A 71 -4.12 20.98 -0.60
CA ALA A 71 -3.97 20.18 0.59
C ALA A 71 -3.03 19.01 0.36
N HIS A 72 -2.66 18.34 1.44
CA HIS A 72 -1.97 17.05 1.38
C HIS A 72 -3.01 15.95 1.16
N ILE A 73 -2.71 15.07 0.21
CA ILE A 73 -3.52 13.92 -0.15
C ILE A 73 -2.74 12.66 0.16
N ALA A 74 -3.40 11.67 0.73
CA ALA A 74 -2.81 10.35 0.96
C ALA A 74 -3.25 9.41 -0.14
N GLU A 75 -2.29 8.69 -0.75
CA GLU A 75 -2.60 7.68 -1.75
C GLU A 75 -2.08 6.32 -1.31
N ILE A 76 -2.98 5.35 -1.23
CA ILE A 76 -2.62 3.95 -0.99
C ILE A 76 -2.01 3.41 -2.28
N GLN A 77 -0.79 2.91 -2.22
CA GLN A 77 -0.13 2.31 -3.38
C GLN A 77 -0.28 0.80 -3.39
N GLU A 78 -0.07 0.16 -2.25
CA GLU A 78 -0.18 -1.30 -2.14
C GLU A 78 -0.85 -1.68 -0.83
N ILE A 79 -1.72 -2.69 -0.87
CA ILE A 79 -2.15 -3.49 0.27
C ILE A 79 -2.17 -4.93 -0.20
N ILE A 80 -1.38 -5.78 0.44
CA ILE A 80 -1.33 -7.21 0.13
C ILE A 80 -1.28 -8.02 1.41
N VAL A 81 -2.11 -9.04 1.49
CA VAL A 81 -2.08 -10.06 2.54
C VAL A 81 -1.74 -11.39 1.88
N GLN A 82 -0.78 -12.10 2.45
CA GLN A 82 -0.39 -13.42 1.96
C GLN A 82 -1.62 -14.33 1.83
N SER A 83 -1.70 -15.10 0.76
CA SER A 83 -2.90 -15.88 0.38
C SER A 83 -3.47 -16.70 1.53
N GLU A 84 -2.60 -17.36 2.30
CA GLU A 84 -2.99 -18.24 3.41
C GLU A 84 -3.64 -17.48 4.58
N HIS A 85 -3.45 -16.18 4.65
CA HIS A 85 -3.94 -15.32 5.73
C HIS A 85 -5.08 -14.40 5.29
N GLN A 86 -5.54 -14.50 4.06
CA GLN A 86 -6.65 -13.71 3.55
C GLN A 86 -7.97 -14.16 4.20
N GLY A 87 -8.96 -13.26 4.24
CA GLY A 87 -10.25 -13.54 4.82
C GLY A 87 -10.32 -13.43 6.34
N ASN A 88 -9.25 -12.97 7.00
CA ASN A 88 -9.16 -12.85 8.47
C ASN A 88 -9.19 -11.39 8.96
N GLY A 89 -9.54 -10.45 8.10
CA GLY A 89 -9.64 -9.04 8.48
C GLY A 89 -8.33 -8.27 8.53
N ILE A 90 -7.22 -8.85 8.09
CA ILE A 90 -5.90 -8.20 8.15
C ILE A 90 -5.85 -7.00 7.20
N GLY A 91 -6.40 -7.14 6.00
CA GLY A 91 -6.50 -6.03 5.04
C GLY A 91 -7.26 -4.85 5.60
N GLN A 92 -8.35 -5.10 6.32
CA GLN A 92 -9.12 -4.05 6.99
C GLN A 92 -8.30 -3.34 8.07
N LEU A 93 -7.53 -4.08 8.86
CA LEU A 93 -6.67 -3.49 9.89
C LEU A 93 -5.57 -2.63 9.26
N LEU A 94 -4.98 -3.08 8.15
CA LEU A 94 -4.02 -2.28 7.40
C LEU A 94 -4.65 -0.99 6.87
N PHE A 95 -5.82 -1.10 6.26
CA PHE A 95 -6.55 0.07 5.76
C PHE A 95 -6.78 1.09 6.88
N GLN A 96 -7.26 0.63 8.04
CA GLN A 96 -7.50 1.48 9.21
C GLN A 96 -6.22 2.14 9.70
N ARG A 97 -5.09 1.43 9.66
CA ARG A 97 -3.81 2.02 10.02
C ARG A 97 -3.39 3.12 9.05
N LEU A 98 -3.54 2.89 7.74
CA LEU A 98 -3.24 3.90 6.73
C LEU A 98 -4.14 5.12 6.88
N GLU A 99 -5.42 4.90 7.14
CA GLU A 99 -6.36 6.00 7.41
C GLU A 99 -5.92 6.84 8.61
N ALA A 100 -5.52 6.20 9.70
CA ALA A 100 -5.05 6.89 10.90
C ALA A 100 -3.80 7.74 10.60
N ILE A 101 -2.85 7.19 9.83
CA ILE A 101 -1.64 7.91 9.42
C ILE A 101 -2.01 9.13 8.58
N ALA A 102 -2.91 8.97 7.62
CA ALA A 102 -3.36 10.05 6.76
C ALA A 102 -3.99 11.20 7.59
N ARG A 103 -4.83 10.85 8.57
CA ARG A 103 -5.46 11.83 9.44
C ARG A 103 -4.43 12.54 10.34
N GLU A 104 -3.51 11.80 10.93
CA GLU A 104 -2.43 12.37 11.76
C GLU A 104 -1.53 13.31 10.97
N ALA A 105 -1.30 13.01 9.69
CA ALA A 105 -0.50 13.85 8.80
C ALA A 105 -1.26 15.07 8.29
N GLY A 106 -2.54 15.23 8.65
CA GLY A 106 -3.36 16.37 8.23
C GLY A 106 -3.87 16.26 6.80
N CYS A 107 -3.88 15.05 6.22
CA CYS A 107 -4.44 14.86 4.88
C CYS A 107 -5.95 15.07 4.89
N GLU A 108 -6.46 15.75 3.86
CA GLU A 108 -7.90 16.01 3.72
C GLU A 108 -8.60 14.95 2.88
N TRP A 109 -7.84 14.07 2.22
CA TRP A 109 -8.37 13.12 1.26
C TRP A 109 -7.48 11.87 1.20
N MET A 110 -8.09 10.73 0.95
CA MET A 110 -7.36 9.47 0.73
C MET A 110 -7.87 8.80 -0.53
N GLU A 111 -6.96 8.35 -1.38
CA GLU A 111 -7.25 7.79 -2.69
C GLU A 111 -6.55 6.44 -2.87
N VAL A 112 -7.03 5.65 -3.83
CA VAL A 112 -6.37 4.44 -4.29
C VAL A 112 -6.70 4.22 -5.76
N CYS A 113 -5.75 3.67 -6.53
CA CYS A 113 -5.99 3.20 -7.89
C CYS A 113 -6.07 1.67 -7.87
N CYS A 114 -7.12 1.13 -8.49
CA CYS A 114 -7.28 -0.31 -8.67
C CYS A 114 -7.27 -0.63 -10.15
N ASN A 115 -6.57 -1.72 -10.53
CA ASN A 115 -6.69 -2.24 -11.89
C ASN A 115 -8.16 -2.64 -12.13
N GLN A 116 -8.71 -2.26 -13.28
CA GLN A 116 -10.10 -2.56 -13.64
C GLN A 116 -10.44 -4.05 -13.57
N LYS A 117 -9.45 -4.91 -13.78
CA LYS A 117 -9.62 -6.37 -13.74
C LYS A 117 -9.59 -6.93 -12.32
N ASN A 118 -9.12 -6.14 -11.34
CA ASN A 118 -9.03 -6.58 -9.95
C ASN A 118 -10.32 -6.25 -9.21
N THR A 119 -11.38 -6.99 -9.51
CA THR A 119 -12.69 -6.78 -8.90
C THR A 119 -12.70 -7.05 -7.39
N PRO A 120 -11.96 -8.03 -6.84
CA PRO A 120 -11.89 -8.19 -5.39
C PRO A 120 -11.32 -6.97 -4.66
N ALA A 121 -10.27 -6.35 -5.21
CA ALA A 121 -9.69 -5.14 -4.62
C ALA A 121 -10.68 -3.98 -4.67
N LEU A 122 -11.35 -3.78 -5.81
CA LEU A 122 -12.36 -2.73 -5.93
C LEU A 122 -13.47 -2.91 -4.89
N ARG A 123 -14.00 -4.13 -4.74
CA ARG A 123 -15.01 -4.44 -3.73
C ARG A 123 -14.53 -4.17 -2.32
N PHE A 124 -13.28 -4.51 -2.03
CA PHE A 124 -12.68 -4.25 -0.73
C PHE A 124 -12.70 -2.75 -0.42
N TYR A 125 -12.19 -1.92 -1.33
CA TYR A 125 -12.13 -0.48 -1.11
C TYR A 125 -13.52 0.16 -1.05
N GLU A 126 -14.44 -0.28 -1.89
CA GLU A 126 -15.83 0.21 -1.84
C GLU A 126 -16.49 -0.17 -0.51
N SER A 127 -16.21 -1.36 0.02
CA SER A 127 -16.71 -1.77 1.34
C SER A 127 -16.16 -0.93 2.48
N ARG A 128 -15.01 -0.28 2.28
CA ARG A 128 -14.43 0.67 3.25
C ARG A 128 -14.99 2.08 3.10
N GLY A 129 -15.89 2.32 2.16
CA GLY A 129 -16.51 3.62 1.94
C GLY A 129 -15.86 4.45 0.82
N MET A 130 -14.92 3.89 0.08
CA MET A 130 -14.31 4.60 -1.05
C MET A 130 -15.25 4.57 -2.26
N LYS A 131 -15.20 5.64 -3.06
CA LYS A 131 -16.07 5.80 -4.23
C LYS A 131 -15.23 5.79 -5.49
N ASN A 132 -15.73 5.11 -6.52
CA ASN A 132 -15.10 5.06 -7.83
C ASN A 132 -15.47 6.33 -8.61
N THR A 133 -14.55 7.27 -8.70
CA THR A 133 -14.82 8.61 -9.25
C THR A 133 -13.98 9.00 -10.46
N HIS A 134 -12.84 8.33 -10.72
CA HIS A 134 -11.87 8.75 -11.71
C HIS A 134 -11.45 7.60 -12.62
N ASN A 135 -10.95 7.92 -13.79
CA ASN A 135 -10.30 6.97 -14.69
C ASN A 135 -8.78 7.17 -14.63
N LYS A 136 -8.03 6.08 -14.53
CA LYS A 136 -6.58 6.11 -14.61
C LYS A 136 -6.13 5.81 -16.03
N LEU A 137 -5.34 6.70 -16.60
CA LEU A 137 -4.77 6.56 -17.92
C LEU A 137 -3.26 6.38 -17.78
N THR A 138 -2.68 5.42 -18.51
CA THR A 138 -1.26 5.13 -18.43
C THR A 138 -0.62 5.22 -19.81
N PHE A 139 0.66 5.60 -19.85
CA PHE A 139 1.43 5.71 -21.08
C PHE A 139 2.87 5.25 -20.80
N PRO A 140 3.33 4.14 -21.39
CA PRO A 140 4.69 3.66 -21.14
C PRO A 140 5.72 4.59 -21.81
N LEU A 141 6.81 4.84 -21.10
CA LEU A 141 7.90 5.70 -21.61
C LEU A 141 9.12 4.87 -22.05
N LEU A 142 9.15 3.58 -21.73
CA LEU A 142 10.21 2.66 -22.12
C LEU A 142 9.64 1.43 -22.81
#